data_61fed6bcfc518676ec266869ba3520ac
#
_entry.id   61fed6bcfc518676ec266869ba3520ac
#
_cell.length_a   1.000
_cell.length_b   1.000
_cell.length_c   1.000
_cell.angle_alpha   90.00
_cell.angle_beta   90.00
_cell.angle_gamma   90.00
#
_symmetry.space_group_name_H-M   'P 1'
#
loop_
_entity.id
_entity.type
_entity.pdbx_description
1 polymer ?
#
loop_
_entity_poly.entity_id
_entity_poly.type
_entity_poly.pdbx_seq_one_letter_code
_entity_poly.pdbx_strand_id
1 'polypeptide(L)'
;MDKRTFLKTASLATIGIILNPLSACDSSNKDTSKVNADSTAVATENGLFTLKSPFELPALPYEFAALAPNIDKQTMEIHHGKHHHGYVNKLNAAIEGTKFSTQNLREILESIGDNDTAVRNNGGGHYNHSLFWESLSPKNQVPTENLKSALEKDFGSYEAFKKAFTEEAKGVFGSGWAWLCKAGDGKLFITSTPNQDNPLMKNLVDETGTPILGLDVWEHAYYLNYQNKRGDYIENFYKVINWEKVEERFKA
;
A
#
# COMPACT_ATOMS: atom_id res chain seq x y z
N MET A 1 11.45 -16.72 43.58
CA MET A 1 12.20 -15.45 43.31
C MET A 1 11.17 -14.37 43.05
N ASP A 2 11.16 -13.38 43.92
CA ASP A 2 10.08 -12.40 44.10
C ASP A 2 10.21 -11.25 43.10
N LYS A 3 9.08 -10.86 42.45
CA LYS A 3 8.98 -9.86 41.38
C LYS A 3 8.90 -8.40 41.90
N ARG A 4 9.53 -8.07 43.00
CA ARG A 4 9.35 -6.76 43.67
C ARG A 4 10.64 -5.97 43.94
N THR A 5 11.62 -5.99 43.04
CA THR A 5 12.82 -5.15 43.26
C THR A 5 13.37 -4.59 41.95
N PHE A 6 12.57 -3.75 41.25
CA PHE A 6 13.11 -2.95 40.14
C PHE A 6 12.39 -1.60 40.03
N LEU A 7 12.53 -0.78 41.04
CA LEU A 7 12.13 0.63 41.00
C LEU A 7 12.80 1.37 42.14
N LYS A 8 13.99 1.95 41.90
CA LYS A 8 14.53 3.13 42.60
C LYS A 8 15.94 3.43 42.09
N THR A 9 16.05 4.32 41.11
CA THR A 9 17.14 5.33 41.05
C THR A 9 16.69 6.42 40.07
N ALA A 10 16.04 7.44 40.61
CA ALA A 10 15.89 8.73 39.96
C ALA A 10 17.09 9.59 40.35
N SER A 11 17.91 9.99 39.40
CA SER A 11 18.94 11.03 39.63
C SER A 11 18.48 12.32 38.97
N LEU A 12 18.27 13.34 39.77
CA LEU A 12 18.09 14.73 39.36
C LEU A 12 19.41 15.23 38.72
N ALA A 13 19.29 15.86 37.54
CA ALA A 13 20.32 16.74 37.04
C ALA A 13 19.68 18.10 36.71
N THR A 14 20.25 19.11 37.30
CA THR A 14 19.85 20.51 37.40
C THR A 14 19.95 21.26 36.09
N ILE A 15 18.98 22.15 35.88
CA ILE A 15 18.81 23.08 34.76
C ILE A 15 19.81 24.25 34.97
N GLY A 16 20.61 24.54 33.92
CA GLY A 16 21.34 25.79 33.78
C GLY A 16 20.70 26.66 32.67
N ILE A 17 20.06 27.73 33.12
CA ILE A 17 19.52 28.77 32.22
C ILE A 17 20.65 29.74 31.88
N ILE A 18 20.97 29.90 30.61
CA ILE A 18 21.80 31.02 30.11
C ILE A 18 20.91 31.88 29.22
N LEU A 19 20.60 33.08 29.73
CA LEU A 19 20.01 34.19 29.01
C LEU A 19 21.11 34.94 28.29
N ASN A 20 20.96 35.21 27.01
CA ASN A 20 21.68 36.24 26.31
C ASN A 20 20.77 37.06 25.38
N PRO A 21 20.98 38.39 25.26
CA PRO A 21 19.97 39.34 24.85
C PRO A 21 19.94 39.64 23.34
N LEU A 22 18.82 40.25 22.96
CA LEU A 22 18.49 40.80 21.64
C LEU A 22 19.58 41.69 21.02
N SER A 23 19.78 41.50 19.72
CA SER A 23 20.17 42.61 18.82
C SER A 23 19.28 42.54 17.58
N ALA A 24 18.48 43.56 17.42
CA ALA A 24 17.71 43.84 16.22
C ALA A 24 18.64 44.44 15.15
N CYS A 25 18.52 43.94 13.92
CA CYS A 25 18.84 44.71 12.72
C CYS A 25 17.93 44.30 11.59
N ASP A 26 17.16 45.25 11.16
CA ASP A 26 16.29 45.32 10.01
C ASP A 26 17.14 45.26 8.71
N SER A 27 16.69 44.45 7.74
CA SER A 27 16.94 44.70 6.32
C SER A 27 16.04 43.81 5.47
N SER A 28 15.06 44.47 4.87
CA SER A 28 14.26 43.99 3.77
C SER A 28 15.07 43.39 2.63
N ASN A 29 14.77 42.14 2.27
CA ASN A 29 14.91 41.70 0.89
C ASN A 29 13.80 40.69 0.54
N LYS A 30 12.90 41.16 -0.34
CA LYS A 30 11.92 40.32 -1.03
C LYS A 30 12.70 39.49 -2.06
N ASP A 31 12.81 38.21 -1.83
CA ASP A 31 13.11 37.29 -2.90
C ASP A 31 12.00 36.22 -2.96
N THR A 32 11.14 36.41 -3.94
CA THR A 32 10.08 35.48 -4.31
C THR A 32 10.70 34.34 -5.08
N SER A 33 11.26 33.36 -4.38
CA SER A 33 11.54 32.06 -5.00
C SER A 33 10.21 31.31 -5.14
N LYS A 34 9.72 31.30 -6.38
CA LYS A 34 8.68 30.37 -6.84
C LYS A 34 9.13 28.96 -6.52
N VAL A 35 8.51 28.33 -5.54
CA VAL A 35 8.55 26.89 -5.39
C VAL A 35 7.79 26.34 -6.60
N ASN A 36 8.53 25.81 -7.55
CA ASN A 36 7.98 25.03 -8.64
C ASN A 36 7.35 23.77 -8.03
N ALA A 37 6.04 23.81 -7.86
CA ALA A 37 5.22 22.62 -7.70
C ALA A 37 5.09 21.95 -9.08
N ASP A 38 6.11 21.21 -9.48
CA ASP A 38 6.04 20.36 -10.65
C ASP A 38 6.90 19.12 -10.43
N SER A 39 6.29 18.11 -9.81
CA SER A 39 6.57 16.71 -10.03
C SER A 39 5.44 15.86 -9.42
N THR A 40 4.22 16.01 -9.91
CA THR A 40 3.24 14.94 -9.85
C THR A 40 3.61 13.92 -10.94
N ALA A 41 4.65 13.15 -10.73
CA ALA A 41 4.84 11.91 -11.46
C ALA A 41 3.74 10.96 -10.96
N VAL A 42 2.59 10.98 -11.63
CA VAL A 42 1.57 9.94 -11.50
C VAL A 42 2.23 8.65 -11.92
N ALA A 43 2.58 7.81 -10.95
CA ALA A 43 3.09 6.47 -11.22
C ALA A 43 1.96 5.70 -11.91
N THR A 44 2.07 5.52 -13.22
CA THR A 44 1.26 4.56 -13.96
C THR A 44 1.66 3.15 -13.54
N GLU A 45 0.86 2.13 -13.81
CA GLU A 45 1.25 0.74 -13.49
C GLU A 45 2.60 0.38 -14.13
N ASN A 46 2.89 0.91 -15.32
CA ASN A 46 4.23 0.88 -15.90
C ASN A 46 5.29 1.52 -14.96
N GLY A 47 4.92 2.53 -14.16
CA GLY A 47 5.79 3.12 -13.14
C GLY A 47 6.11 2.16 -12.00
N LEU A 48 5.13 1.44 -11.44
CA LEU A 48 5.36 0.45 -10.37
C LEU A 48 6.30 -0.68 -10.83
N PHE A 49 6.15 -1.15 -12.05
CA PHE A 49 6.97 -2.22 -12.59
C PHE A 49 8.40 -1.78 -12.97
N THR A 50 8.64 -0.50 -13.18
CA THR A 50 9.96 0.03 -13.53
C THR A 50 10.75 0.56 -12.34
N LEU A 51 10.16 0.58 -11.13
CA LEU A 51 10.87 0.99 -9.91
C LEU A 51 12.12 0.14 -9.70
N LYS A 52 13.25 0.80 -9.45
CA LYS A 52 14.56 0.19 -9.19
C LYS A 52 15.09 0.63 -7.83
N SER A 53 16.02 -0.18 -7.30
CA SER A 53 16.76 0.18 -6.08
C SER A 53 17.60 1.46 -6.28
N PRO A 54 17.68 2.35 -5.26
CA PRO A 54 16.96 2.25 -4.00
C PRO A 54 15.47 2.58 -4.17
N PHE A 55 14.62 1.71 -3.64
CA PHE A 55 13.18 1.96 -3.62
C PHE A 55 12.83 3.09 -2.66
N GLU A 56 11.82 3.88 -2.99
CA GLU A 56 11.32 4.99 -2.18
C GLU A 56 9.85 4.77 -1.82
N LEU A 57 9.44 5.37 -0.70
CA LEU A 57 8.03 5.40 -0.32
C LEU A 57 7.28 6.33 -1.28
N PRO A 58 6.34 5.84 -2.10
CA PRO A 58 5.60 6.70 -2.99
C PRO A 58 4.69 7.64 -2.21
N ALA A 59 4.59 8.90 -2.65
CA ALA A 59 3.62 9.83 -2.09
C ALA A 59 2.18 9.35 -2.37
N LEU A 60 1.27 9.62 -1.41
CA LEU A 60 -0.16 9.39 -1.66
C LEU A 60 -0.70 10.41 -2.65
N PRO A 61 -1.60 10.03 -3.57
CA PRO A 61 -2.25 10.96 -4.49
C PRO A 61 -3.37 11.80 -3.84
N TYR A 62 -3.56 11.66 -2.54
CA TYR A 62 -4.58 12.36 -1.73
C TYR A 62 -4.11 12.51 -0.28
N GLU A 63 -4.75 13.41 0.46
CA GLU A 63 -4.46 13.65 1.87
C GLU A 63 -4.89 12.46 2.76
N PHE A 64 -4.21 12.24 3.89
CA PHE A 64 -4.52 11.14 4.81
C PHE A 64 -5.99 11.08 5.27
N ALA A 65 -6.65 12.23 5.38
CA ALA A 65 -8.05 12.30 5.80
C ALA A 65 -9.06 12.14 4.65
N ALA A 66 -8.60 12.09 3.41
CA ALA A 66 -9.48 12.21 2.24
C ALA A 66 -10.41 11.00 2.03
N LEU A 67 -10.05 9.83 2.55
CA LEU A 67 -10.85 8.61 2.43
C LEU A 67 -11.88 8.42 3.56
N ALA A 68 -11.89 9.33 4.55
CA ALA A 68 -12.88 9.29 5.63
C ALA A 68 -14.32 9.50 5.08
N PRO A 69 -15.34 8.86 5.68
CA PRO A 69 -15.28 8.00 6.86
C PRO A 69 -14.94 6.52 6.55
N ASN A 70 -14.67 6.15 5.29
CA ASN A 70 -14.51 4.77 4.87
C ASN A 70 -13.16 4.17 5.32
N ILE A 71 -12.10 4.97 5.30
CA ILE A 71 -10.80 4.65 5.93
C ILE A 71 -10.39 5.89 6.72
N ASP A 72 -10.15 5.74 8.01
CA ASP A 72 -9.86 6.87 8.88
C ASP A 72 -8.44 7.39 8.71
N LYS A 73 -8.25 8.66 9.08
CA LYS A 73 -6.98 9.37 8.95
C LYS A 73 -5.84 8.65 9.69
N GLN A 74 -6.10 8.18 10.91
CA GLN A 74 -5.06 7.56 11.73
C GLN A 74 -4.59 6.23 11.12
N THR A 75 -5.52 5.43 10.59
CA THR A 75 -5.19 4.24 9.81
C THR A 75 -4.28 4.62 8.63
N MET A 76 -4.63 5.64 7.85
CA MET A 76 -3.82 6.07 6.70
C MET A 76 -2.41 6.54 7.09
N GLU A 77 -2.27 7.32 8.16
CA GLU A 77 -0.98 7.81 8.67
C GLU A 77 -0.07 6.65 9.11
N ILE A 78 -0.63 5.66 9.82
CA ILE A 78 0.12 4.49 10.30
C ILE A 78 0.42 3.53 9.15
N HIS A 79 -0.58 3.22 8.35
CA HIS A 79 -0.50 2.22 7.29
C HIS A 79 0.51 2.64 6.20
N HIS A 80 0.44 3.88 5.73
CA HIS A 80 1.42 4.41 4.78
C HIS A 80 2.76 4.74 5.45
N GLY A 81 2.75 5.58 6.50
CA GLY A 81 3.98 6.15 7.07
C GLY A 81 4.78 5.19 7.95
N LYS A 82 4.21 4.07 8.41
CA LYS A 82 4.91 3.08 9.24
C LYS A 82 4.99 1.71 8.57
N HIS A 83 3.86 1.10 8.17
CA HIS A 83 3.88 -0.23 7.57
C HIS A 83 4.52 -0.20 6.19
N HIS A 84 4.01 0.58 5.24
CA HIS A 84 4.58 0.65 3.90
C HIS A 84 6.02 1.16 3.91
N HIS A 85 6.30 2.25 4.63
CA HIS A 85 7.67 2.76 4.78
C HIS A 85 8.62 1.70 5.35
N GLY A 86 8.14 0.90 6.32
CA GLY A 86 8.91 -0.21 6.88
C GLY A 86 9.26 -1.28 5.86
N TYR A 87 8.33 -1.63 4.95
CA TYR A 87 8.59 -2.57 3.86
C TYR A 87 9.64 -2.03 2.88
N VAL A 88 9.53 -0.76 2.49
CA VAL A 88 10.51 -0.11 1.59
C VAL A 88 11.92 -0.18 2.17
N ASN A 89 12.09 0.25 3.42
CA ASN A 89 13.41 0.25 4.08
C ASN A 89 14.01 -1.16 4.21
N LYS A 90 13.18 -2.14 4.59
CA LYS A 90 13.61 -3.53 4.75
C LYS A 90 13.88 -4.21 3.41
N LEU A 91 13.14 -3.86 2.35
CA LEU A 91 13.42 -4.33 1.00
C LEU A 91 14.80 -3.87 0.54
N ASN A 92 15.09 -2.56 0.64
CA ASN A 92 16.40 -2.01 0.26
C ASN A 92 17.54 -2.73 0.99
N ALA A 93 17.40 -2.94 2.30
CA ALA A 93 18.39 -3.68 3.08
C ALA A 93 18.50 -5.15 2.66
N ALA A 94 17.38 -5.81 2.34
CA ALA A 94 17.37 -7.23 1.98
C ALA A 94 17.97 -7.53 0.61
N ILE A 95 17.96 -6.59 -0.33
CA ILE A 95 18.48 -6.77 -1.69
C ILE A 95 19.93 -6.30 -1.84
N GLU A 96 20.48 -5.54 -0.88
CA GLU A 96 21.84 -5.01 -0.93
C GLU A 96 22.86 -6.13 -1.12
N GLY A 97 23.73 -6.02 -2.15
CA GLY A 97 24.74 -7.02 -2.48
C GLY A 97 24.22 -8.35 -3.02
N THR A 98 22.93 -8.48 -3.29
CA THR A 98 22.32 -9.68 -3.86
C THR A 98 22.06 -9.56 -5.37
N LYS A 99 21.65 -10.67 -6.02
CA LYS A 99 21.18 -10.66 -7.42
C LYS A 99 20.02 -9.70 -7.69
N PHE A 100 19.25 -9.35 -6.66
CA PHE A 100 18.07 -8.50 -6.76
C PHE A 100 18.40 -7.01 -6.83
N SER A 101 19.61 -6.59 -6.45
CA SER A 101 19.99 -5.16 -6.37
C SER A 101 19.95 -4.43 -7.71
N THR A 102 20.00 -5.13 -8.83
CA THR A 102 19.96 -4.57 -10.19
C THR A 102 18.62 -4.77 -10.89
N GLN A 103 17.69 -5.50 -10.27
CA GLN A 103 16.38 -5.82 -10.82
C GLN A 103 15.35 -4.74 -10.49
N ASN A 104 14.34 -4.58 -11.34
CA ASN A 104 13.16 -3.81 -11.00
C ASN A 104 12.22 -4.62 -10.08
N LEU A 105 11.24 -3.95 -9.48
CA LEU A 105 10.35 -4.58 -8.49
C LEU A 105 9.58 -5.77 -9.08
N ARG A 106 9.11 -5.70 -10.32
CA ARG A 106 8.43 -6.82 -11.00
C ARG A 106 9.36 -8.02 -11.19
N GLU A 107 10.56 -7.79 -11.71
CA GLU A 107 11.57 -8.84 -11.91
C GLU A 107 11.90 -9.54 -10.59
N ILE A 108 12.01 -8.78 -9.50
CA ILE A 108 12.21 -9.34 -8.15
C ILE A 108 11.04 -10.27 -7.81
N LEU A 109 9.79 -9.77 -7.84
CA LEU A 109 8.61 -10.53 -7.44
C LEU A 109 8.40 -11.79 -8.28
N GLU A 110 8.67 -11.73 -9.59
CA GLU A 110 8.54 -12.88 -10.49
C GLU A 110 9.65 -13.92 -10.32
N SER A 111 10.79 -13.56 -9.73
CA SER A 111 11.98 -14.43 -9.61
C SER A 111 12.28 -14.96 -8.22
N ILE A 112 11.62 -14.44 -7.17
CA ILE A 112 11.79 -14.92 -5.79
C ILE A 112 11.27 -16.34 -5.62
N GLY A 113 11.89 -17.06 -4.67
CA GLY A 113 11.51 -18.40 -4.27
C GLY A 113 11.46 -18.56 -2.75
N ASP A 114 11.26 -19.79 -2.27
CA ASP A 114 11.06 -20.12 -0.86
C ASP A 114 12.17 -19.60 0.07
N ASN A 115 13.41 -19.56 -0.42
CA ASN A 115 14.57 -19.14 0.36
C ASN A 115 14.73 -17.62 0.47
N ASP A 116 13.97 -16.84 -0.30
CA ASP A 116 14.10 -15.38 -0.39
C ASP A 116 13.15 -14.65 0.58
N THR A 117 12.90 -15.20 1.78
CA THR A 117 11.84 -14.76 2.72
C THR A 117 11.85 -13.26 2.99
N ALA A 118 13.02 -12.66 3.21
CA ALA A 118 13.10 -11.21 3.48
C ALA A 118 12.69 -10.38 2.26
N VAL A 119 13.12 -10.77 1.07
CA VAL A 119 12.78 -10.09 -0.20
C VAL A 119 11.31 -10.33 -0.54
N ARG A 120 10.80 -11.58 -0.37
CA ARG A 120 9.39 -11.94 -0.54
C ARG A 120 8.47 -11.05 0.28
N ASN A 121 8.69 -11.00 1.60
CA ASN A 121 7.81 -10.25 2.50
C ASN A 121 7.89 -8.74 2.27
N ASN A 122 9.07 -8.19 2.05
CA ASN A 122 9.25 -6.74 1.94
C ASN A 122 9.04 -6.23 0.51
N GLY A 123 9.42 -6.99 -0.51
CA GLY A 123 9.11 -6.68 -1.91
C GLY A 123 7.62 -6.79 -2.20
N GLY A 124 6.99 -7.88 -1.71
CA GLY A 124 5.53 -8.02 -1.76
C GLY A 124 4.84 -6.89 -1.02
N GLY A 125 5.27 -6.59 0.22
CA GLY A 125 4.71 -5.49 0.99
C GLY A 125 4.82 -4.14 0.28
N HIS A 126 5.97 -3.84 -0.33
CA HIS A 126 6.14 -2.60 -1.09
C HIS A 126 5.20 -2.53 -2.32
N TYR A 127 5.16 -3.58 -3.13
CA TYR A 127 4.30 -3.63 -4.31
C TYR A 127 2.81 -3.55 -3.94
N ASN A 128 2.36 -4.40 -3.02
CA ASN A 128 0.96 -4.52 -2.63
C ASN A 128 0.40 -3.18 -2.14
N HIS A 129 1.15 -2.49 -1.27
CA HIS A 129 0.74 -1.19 -0.75
C HIS A 129 0.79 -0.10 -1.81
N SER A 130 1.78 -0.09 -2.69
CA SER A 130 1.85 0.88 -3.79
C SER A 130 0.63 0.76 -4.72
N LEU A 131 0.28 -0.47 -5.11
CA LEU A 131 -0.92 -0.74 -5.89
C LEU A 131 -2.19 -0.34 -5.14
N PHE A 132 -2.26 -0.63 -3.83
CA PHE A 132 -3.41 -0.31 -2.99
C PHE A 132 -3.68 1.19 -2.93
N TRP A 133 -2.65 2.01 -2.69
CA TRP A 133 -2.83 3.47 -2.63
C TRP A 133 -3.35 4.06 -3.93
N GLU A 134 -2.85 3.62 -5.07
CA GLU A 134 -3.33 4.06 -6.37
C GLU A 134 -4.74 3.53 -6.69
N SER A 135 -5.13 2.40 -6.09
CA SER A 135 -6.47 1.83 -6.24
C SER A 135 -7.54 2.57 -5.45
N LEU A 136 -7.17 3.57 -4.62
CA LEU A 136 -8.09 4.33 -3.79
C LEU A 136 -8.27 5.76 -4.29
N SER A 137 -9.47 6.30 -4.08
CA SER A 137 -9.84 7.66 -4.46
C SER A 137 -10.86 8.22 -3.46
N PRO A 138 -10.75 9.52 -3.09
CA PRO A 138 -11.79 10.19 -2.32
C PRO A 138 -13.06 10.44 -3.13
N LYS A 139 -13.01 10.25 -4.46
CA LYS A 139 -14.17 10.37 -5.33
C LYS A 139 -14.91 9.05 -5.37
N ASN A 140 -16.19 9.05 -5.05
CA ASN A 140 -17.02 7.87 -5.26
C ASN A 140 -17.18 7.63 -6.76
N GLN A 141 -16.56 6.57 -7.27
CA GLN A 141 -16.55 6.20 -8.68
C GLN A 141 -17.34 4.91 -8.90
N VAL A 142 -17.67 4.65 -10.15
CA VAL A 142 -18.21 3.37 -10.63
C VAL A 142 -17.28 2.86 -11.75
N PRO A 143 -17.26 1.55 -12.01
CA PRO A 143 -16.48 1.03 -13.14
C PRO A 143 -16.91 1.70 -14.43
N THR A 144 -15.94 2.00 -15.29
CA THR A 144 -16.23 2.46 -16.65
C THR A 144 -16.98 1.39 -17.44
N GLU A 145 -17.69 1.78 -18.49
CA GLU A 145 -18.47 0.82 -19.29
C GLU A 145 -17.60 -0.32 -19.86
N ASN A 146 -16.35 -0.02 -20.24
CA ASN A 146 -15.44 -1.04 -20.76
C ASN A 146 -15.05 -2.07 -19.68
N LEU A 147 -14.63 -1.60 -18.51
CA LEU A 147 -14.28 -2.49 -17.40
C LEU A 147 -15.50 -3.24 -16.87
N LYS A 148 -16.67 -2.56 -16.79
CA LYS A 148 -17.92 -3.18 -16.39
C LYS A 148 -18.30 -4.33 -17.33
N SER A 149 -18.22 -4.12 -18.63
CA SER A 149 -18.47 -5.16 -19.64
C SER A 149 -17.54 -6.36 -19.49
N ALA A 150 -16.26 -6.13 -19.17
CA ALA A 150 -15.31 -7.21 -18.91
C ALA A 150 -15.67 -7.98 -17.62
N LEU A 151 -16.03 -7.28 -16.54
CA LEU A 151 -16.49 -7.90 -15.30
C LEU A 151 -17.79 -8.72 -15.52
N GLU A 152 -18.74 -8.17 -16.27
CA GLU A 152 -19.99 -8.88 -16.61
C GLU A 152 -19.74 -10.12 -17.46
N LYS A 153 -18.82 -10.05 -18.41
CA LYS A 153 -18.42 -11.18 -19.24
C LYS A 153 -17.84 -12.33 -18.43
N ASP A 154 -16.94 -12.03 -17.48
CA ASP A 154 -16.17 -13.05 -16.79
C ASP A 154 -16.87 -13.54 -15.50
N PHE A 155 -17.74 -12.72 -14.87
CA PHE A 155 -18.43 -13.05 -13.62
C PHE A 155 -19.96 -13.14 -13.77
N GLY A 156 -20.53 -12.80 -14.95
CA GLY A 156 -21.97 -12.81 -15.21
C GLY A 156 -22.67 -11.49 -14.93
N SER A 157 -22.28 -10.74 -13.88
CA SER A 157 -22.76 -9.40 -13.59
C SER A 157 -21.76 -8.66 -12.67
N TYR A 158 -21.88 -7.33 -12.60
CA TYR A 158 -21.10 -6.55 -11.65
C TYR A 158 -21.39 -6.92 -10.19
N GLU A 159 -22.63 -7.21 -9.86
CA GLU A 159 -23.05 -7.66 -8.54
C GLU A 159 -22.49 -9.04 -8.20
N ALA A 160 -22.42 -9.95 -9.18
CA ALA A 160 -21.80 -11.26 -9.00
C ALA A 160 -20.29 -11.13 -8.76
N PHE A 161 -19.60 -10.25 -9.49
CA PHE A 161 -18.22 -9.89 -9.21
C PHE A 161 -18.05 -9.37 -7.78
N LYS A 162 -18.84 -8.36 -7.36
CA LYS A 162 -18.77 -7.81 -6.00
C LYS A 162 -18.97 -8.89 -4.93
N LYS A 163 -19.96 -9.76 -5.15
CA LYS A 163 -20.21 -10.86 -4.23
C LYS A 163 -19.00 -11.79 -4.13
N ALA A 164 -18.49 -12.25 -5.26
CA ALA A 164 -17.34 -13.16 -5.30
C ALA A 164 -16.09 -12.55 -4.66
N PHE A 165 -15.77 -11.28 -4.98
CA PHE A 165 -14.62 -10.57 -4.39
C PHE A 165 -14.78 -10.35 -2.88
N THR A 166 -16.00 -10.05 -2.43
CA THR A 166 -16.31 -9.90 -1.00
C THR A 166 -16.16 -11.24 -0.25
N GLU A 167 -16.64 -12.33 -0.83
CA GLU A 167 -16.53 -13.67 -0.24
C GLU A 167 -15.07 -14.12 -0.16
N GLU A 168 -14.28 -13.89 -1.22
CA GLU A 168 -12.85 -14.17 -1.23
C GLU A 168 -12.11 -13.38 -0.15
N ALA A 169 -12.33 -12.06 -0.08
CA ALA A 169 -11.71 -11.18 0.91
C ALA A 169 -12.07 -11.56 2.37
N LYS A 170 -13.33 -11.98 2.62
CA LYS A 170 -13.76 -12.48 3.93
C LYS A 170 -13.14 -13.83 4.25
N GLY A 171 -12.92 -14.67 3.24
CA GLY A 171 -12.39 -16.03 3.36
C GLY A 171 -10.91 -16.10 3.74
N VAL A 172 -10.13 -15.03 3.54
CA VAL A 172 -8.72 -14.99 3.91
C VAL A 172 -8.56 -15.22 5.42
N PHE A 173 -7.95 -16.34 5.77
CA PHE A 173 -7.63 -16.63 7.17
C PHE A 173 -6.41 -15.86 7.63
N GLY A 174 -6.57 -15.05 8.69
CA GLY A 174 -5.48 -14.22 9.22
C GLY A 174 -5.20 -13.00 8.32
N SER A 175 -3.92 -12.75 8.07
CA SER A 175 -3.43 -11.61 7.28
C SER A 175 -3.24 -12.01 5.82
N GLY A 176 -3.61 -11.12 4.91
CA GLY A 176 -3.44 -11.37 3.49
C GLY A 176 -4.12 -10.31 2.62
N TRP A 177 -4.31 -10.66 1.37
CA TRP A 177 -4.84 -9.78 0.34
C TRP A 177 -5.86 -10.52 -0.51
N ALA A 178 -6.89 -9.81 -0.98
CA ALA A 178 -7.78 -10.26 -2.04
C ALA A 178 -7.49 -9.47 -3.33
N TRP A 179 -7.53 -10.15 -4.46
CA TRP A 179 -7.10 -9.61 -5.75
C TRP A 179 -8.16 -9.80 -6.82
N LEU A 180 -8.33 -8.76 -7.68
CA LEU A 180 -8.85 -8.90 -9.02
C LEU A 180 -7.66 -8.87 -9.97
N CYS A 181 -7.50 -9.92 -10.77
CA CYS A 181 -6.37 -10.12 -11.66
C CYS A 181 -6.81 -10.24 -13.11
N LYS A 182 -5.89 -9.87 -14.03
CA LYS A 182 -5.97 -10.18 -15.45
C LYS A 182 -5.01 -11.33 -15.77
N ALA A 183 -5.53 -12.40 -16.32
CA ALA A 183 -4.76 -13.52 -16.84
C ALA A 183 -4.08 -13.17 -18.18
N GLY A 184 -3.13 -13.98 -18.63
CA GLY A 184 -2.41 -13.76 -19.86
C GLY A 184 -3.28 -13.81 -21.14
N ASP A 185 -4.46 -14.43 -21.09
CA ASP A 185 -5.48 -14.45 -22.14
C ASP A 185 -6.47 -13.27 -22.05
N GLY A 186 -6.27 -12.38 -21.07
CA GLY A 186 -7.10 -11.22 -20.83
C GLY A 186 -8.35 -11.46 -19.96
N LYS A 187 -8.58 -12.69 -19.51
CA LYS A 187 -9.69 -13.04 -18.63
C LYS A 187 -9.45 -12.48 -17.21
N LEU A 188 -10.52 -11.96 -16.61
CA LEU A 188 -10.50 -11.54 -15.21
C LEU A 188 -10.81 -12.71 -14.27
N PHE A 189 -10.08 -12.77 -13.16
CA PHE A 189 -10.31 -13.74 -12.09
C PHE A 189 -10.05 -13.12 -10.72
N ILE A 190 -10.61 -13.73 -9.69
CA ILE A 190 -10.46 -13.33 -8.29
C ILE A 190 -9.65 -14.41 -7.59
N THR A 191 -8.69 -13.98 -6.77
CA THR A 191 -7.89 -14.87 -5.92
C THR A 191 -7.50 -14.15 -4.63
N SER A 192 -6.95 -14.88 -3.67
CA SER A 192 -6.35 -14.31 -2.46
C SER A 192 -4.98 -14.91 -2.17
N THR A 193 -4.18 -14.17 -1.43
CA THR A 193 -2.84 -14.59 -1.02
C THR A 193 -2.59 -14.30 0.45
N PRO A 194 -1.84 -15.15 1.17
CA PRO A 194 -1.49 -14.91 2.56
C PRO A 194 -0.38 -13.86 2.69
N ASN A 195 -0.32 -13.23 3.84
CA ASN A 195 0.74 -12.30 4.21
C ASN A 195 0.96 -11.19 3.17
N GLN A 196 2.17 -11.08 2.61
CA GLN A 196 2.49 -10.10 1.57
C GLN A 196 2.73 -10.76 0.20
N ASP A 197 2.33 -12.00 0.03
CA ASP A 197 2.35 -12.65 -1.28
C ASP A 197 1.38 -11.95 -2.23
N ASN A 198 1.66 -12.06 -3.52
CA ASN A 198 0.81 -11.52 -4.58
C ASN A 198 0.88 -12.37 -5.85
N PRO A 199 -0.09 -12.21 -6.78
CA PRO A 199 -0.18 -13.03 -8.00
C PRO A 199 0.98 -12.90 -9.01
N LEU A 200 1.96 -12.00 -8.78
CA LEU A 200 3.19 -11.93 -9.59
C LEU A 200 4.23 -12.98 -9.15
N MET A 201 4.11 -13.53 -7.96
CA MET A 201 5.08 -14.45 -7.35
C MET A 201 4.92 -15.89 -7.88
N LYS A 202 5.26 -16.10 -9.13
CA LYS A 202 4.99 -17.32 -9.91
C LYS A 202 5.46 -18.63 -9.27
N ASN A 203 6.49 -18.57 -8.42
CA ASN A 203 7.04 -19.75 -7.76
C ASN A 203 6.43 -20.03 -6.38
N LEU A 204 5.52 -19.18 -5.90
CA LEU A 204 5.08 -19.15 -4.49
C LEU A 204 3.58 -19.16 -4.33
N VAL A 205 2.80 -18.92 -5.39
CA VAL A 205 1.34 -18.87 -5.35
C VAL A 205 0.76 -19.76 -6.46
N ASP A 206 -0.42 -20.32 -6.21
CA ASP A 206 -1.06 -21.25 -7.14
C ASP A 206 -1.68 -20.55 -8.35
N GLU A 207 -2.27 -19.36 -8.13
CA GLU A 207 -2.92 -18.59 -9.19
C GLU A 207 -2.12 -17.32 -9.49
N THR A 208 -1.66 -17.19 -10.73
CA THR A 208 -0.80 -16.10 -11.19
C THR A 208 -1.46 -15.25 -12.25
N GLY A 209 -1.20 -13.95 -12.22
CA GLY A 209 -1.73 -12.97 -13.16
C GLY A 209 -1.27 -11.57 -12.82
N THR A 210 -1.70 -10.59 -13.60
CA THR A 210 -1.43 -9.18 -13.30
C THR A 210 -2.53 -8.64 -12.38
N PRO A 211 -2.23 -8.25 -11.12
CA PRO A 211 -3.20 -7.64 -10.23
C PRO A 211 -3.66 -6.29 -10.79
N ILE A 212 -4.96 -6.07 -10.93
CA ILE A 212 -5.52 -4.78 -11.34
C ILE A 212 -6.23 -4.06 -10.20
N LEU A 213 -6.65 -4.81 -9.17
CA LEU A 213 -7.18 -4.29 -7.91
C LEU A 213 -6.71 -5.19 -6.77
N GLY A 214 -6.28 -4.61 -5.66
CA GLY A 214 -5.92 -5.31 -4.45
C GLY A 214 -6.65 -4.73 -3.24
N LEU A 215 -7.07 -5.60 -2.32
CA LEU A 215 -7.65 -5.23 -1.04
C LEU A 215 -6.82 -5.81 0.09
N ASP A 216 -6.26 -4.95 0.91
CA ASP A 216 -5.57 -5.33 2.14
C ASP A 216 -6.58 -5.78 3.19
N VAL A 217 -6.48 -7.04 3.63
CA VAL A 217 -7.31 -7.60 4.71
C VAL A 217 -6.50 -7.92 5.97
N TRP A 218 -5.26 -7.44 6.07
CA TRP A 218 -4.54 -7.35 7.34
C TRP A 218 -5.33 -6.49 8.32
N GLU A 219 -5.35 -6.81 9.59
CA GLU A 219 -6.09 -6.04 10.60
C GLU A 219 -5.62 -4.59 10.70
N HIS A 220 -4.34 -4.30 10.46
CA HIS A 220 -3.82 -2.94 10.48
C HIS A 220 -4.49 -2.00 9.45
N ALA A 221 -5.08 -2.55 8.38
CA ALA A 221 -5.74 -1.77 7.35
C ALA A 221 -7.13 -1.24 7.78
N TYR A 222 -7.75 -1.84 8.82
CA TYR A 222 -9.13 -1.53 9.16
C TYR A 222 -9.47 -1.52 10.66
N TYR A 223 -8.61 -2.05 11.54
CA TYR A 223 -8.98 -2.33 12.93
C TYR A 223 -9.37 -1.08 13.73
N LEU A 224 -8.74 0.06 13.51
CA LEU A 224 -9.05 1.29 14.23
C LEU A 224 -10.48 1.78 13.97
N ASN A 225 -10.98 1.59 12.75
CA ASN A 225 -12.33 2.05 12.36
C ASN A 225 -13.40 0.96 12.49
N TYR A 226 -13.03 -0.31 12.25
CA TYR A 226 -14.00 -1.41 12.13
C TYR A 226 -13.82 -2.52 13.17
N GLN A 227 -12.73 -2.54 13.93
CA GLN A 227 -12.35 -3.61 14.86
C GLN A 227 -12.43 -4.98 14.16
N ASN A 228 -13.17 -5.94 14.71
CA ASN A 228 -13.32 -7.28 14.15
C ASN A 228 -14.32 -7.36 12.97
N LYS A 229 -14.87 -6.25 12.53
CA LYS A 229 -15.90 -6.22 11.48
C LYS A 229 -15.27 -6.07 10.09
N ARG A 230 -14.45 -7.04 9.68
CA ARG A 230 -13.83 -7.06 8.33
C ARG A 230 -14.86 -6.89 7.21
N GLY A 231 -16.06 -7.46 7.36
CA GLY A 231 -17.13 -7.35 6.37
C GLY A 231 -17.58 -5.91 6.11
N ASP A 232 -17.69 -5.08 7.17
CA ASP A 232 -18.09 -3.69 7.05
C ASP A 232 -16.99 -2.86 6.37
N TYR A 233 -15.72 -3.16 6.63
CA TYR A 233 -14.58 -2.58 5.93
C TYR A 233 -14.61 -2.91 4.43
N ILE A 234 -14.80 -4.18 4.06
CA ILE A 234 -14.88 -4.61 2.66
C ILE A 234 -16.03 -3.91 1.94
N GLU A 235 -17.20 -3.76 2.58
CA GLU A 235 -18.32 -3.04 2.00
C GLU A 235 -18.02 -1.56 1.76
N ASN A 236 -17.34 -0.91 2.71
CA ASN A 236 -16.95 0.50 2.58
C ASN A 236 -15.79 0.72 1.62
N PHE A 237 -14.94 -0.28 1.37
CA PHE A 237 -13.87 -0.22 0.38
C PHE A 237 -14.41 0.09 -1.03
N TYR A 238 -15.55 -0.47 -1.42
CA TYR A 238 -16.15 -0.20 -2.74
C TYR A 238 -16.48 1.28 -2.98
N LYS A 239 -16.65 2.07 -1.93
CA LYS A 239 -16.96 3.52 -2.02
C LYS A 239 -15.72 4.38 -2.31
N VAL A 240 -14.54 3.81 -2.15
CA VAL A 240 -13.26 4.51 -2.32
C VAL A 240 -12.39 3.89 -3.41
N ILE A 241 -12.90 2.96 -4.21
CA ILE A 241 -12.12 2.40 -5.33
C ILE A 241 -11.93 3.46 -6.41
N ASN A 242 -10.70 3.60 -6.88
CA ASN A 242 -10.32 4.36 -8.06
C ASN A 242 -10.50 3.51 -9.32
N TRP A 243 -11.74 3.46 -9.82
CA TRP A 243 -12.07 2.63 -10.96
C TRP A 243 -11.37 3.07 -12.27
N GLU A 244 -11.00 4.33 -12.39
CA GLU A 244 -10.20 4.83 -13.52
C GLU A 244 -8.82 4.16 -13.52
N LYS A 245 -8.17 4.08 -12.35
CA LYS A 245 -6.86 3.44 -12.23
C LYS A 245 -6.94 1.91 -12.42
N VAL A 246 -8.01 1.27 -11.95
CA VAL A 246 -8.25 -0.15 -12.19
C VAL A 246 -8.41 -0.42 -13.69
N GLU A 247 -9.12 0.43 -14.43
CA GLU A 247 -9.25 0.32 -15.88
C GLU A 247 -7.93 0.56 -16.62
N GLU A 248 -7.12 1.53 -16.20
CA GLU A 248 -5.79 1.73 -16.78
C GLU A 248 -4.96 0.44 -16.72
N ARG A 249 -4.95 -0.24 -15.56
CA ARG A 249 -4.25 -1.52 -15.39
C ARG A 249 -4.88 -2.65 -16.19
N PHE A 250 -6.20 -2.64 -16.33
CA PHE A 250 -6.90 -3.63 -17.16
C PHE A 250 -6.51 -3.50 -18.64
N LYS A 251 -6.27 -2.29 -19.13
CA LYS A 251 -5.88 -2.01 -20.52
C LYS A 251 -4.39 -2.24 -20.80
N ALA A 252 -3.52 -2.12 -19.78
CA ALA A 252 -2.09 -2.37 -19.89
C ALA A 252 -1.79 -3.86 -20.10
#